data_801dcce94c9783f0034a97784b51a049
#
_entry.id   801dcce94c9783f0034a97784b51a049
#
_cell.length_a   1.000
_cell.length_b   1.000
_cell.length_c   1.000
_cell.angle_alpha   90.00
_cell.angle_beta   90.00
_cell.angle_gamma   90.00
#
_symmetry.space_group_name_H-M   'P 1'
#
loop_
_entity.id
_entity.type
_entity.pdbx_description
1 polymer ?
#
loop_
_entity_poly.entity_id
_entity_poly.type
_entity_poly.pdbx_seq_one_letter_code
_entity_poly.pdbx_strand_id
1 'polypeptide(L)'
;MNAPPLRIADFSFRSRLFVGTGKYLRDGEPDYELMRAALDASGCEVVTVAVRRERLIDQRGRSILDFLDLSRLTILPNTAGCFTADDAVRAARLGRELLEGAGNPGARWVKLEVLADRQTLLPDPIETLRATETLVADGFIVLAYSSDDPVLARRLRDAGAASVMPLGSPIGSGQGVLNPNNIRIILEQLKGADASYPVIVDAGVGTASDVTIAMELGADGVLLNTGIAGAKEPVLMAHAMRHALEAGFAAARAGRIPRRLYASASSPWDGLVHGTSR
;
A
#
# COMPACT_ATOMS: atom_id res chain seq x y z
N MET A 1 19.63 8.86 1.11
CA MET A 1 18.99 10.20 1.04
C MET A 1 18.11 10.35 2.26
N ASN A 2 18.18 11.48 3.00
CA ASN A 2 17.26 11.76 4.11
C ASN A 2 15.90 12.18 3.55
N ALA A 3 15.07 11.21 3.17
CA ALA A 3 13.68 11.46 2.81
C ALA A 3 12.89 11.86 4.06
N PRO A 4 11.95 12.82 3.96
CA PRO A 4 11.06 13.11 5.09
C PRO A 4 10.24 11.86 5.41
N PRO A 5 9.94 11.60 6.69
CA PRO A 5 9.14 10.46 7.08
C PRO A 5 7.73 10.54 6.50
N LEU A 6 7.14 9.38 6.23
CA LEU A 6 5.71 9.26 5.94
C LEU A 6 4.94 9.48 7.25
N ARG A 7 3.99 10.40 7.23
CA ARG A 7 3.11 10.66 8.38
C ARG A 7 1.69 10.25 8.07
N ILE A 8 1.06 9.53 9.01
CA ILE A 8 -0.36 9.15 8.98
C ILE A 8 -0.91 9.41 10.38
N ALA A 9 -1.73 10.42 10.54
CA ALA A 9 -2.14 10.95 11.84
C ALA A 9 -0.88 11.24 12.70
N ASP A 10 -0.76 10.62 13.87
CA ASP A 10 0.40 10.76 14.77
C ASP A 10 1.50 9.70 14.55
N PHE A 11 1.30 8.77 13.60
CA PHE A 11 2.34 7.82 13.20
C PHE A 11 3.36 8.45 12.25
N SER A 12 4.62 8.02 12.38
CA SER A 12 5.73 8.48 11.55
C SER A 12 6.64 7.32 11.18
N PHE A 13 6.80 7.06 9.88
CA PHE A 13 7.55 5.93 9.33
C PHE A 13 8.64 6.41 8.37
N ARG A 14 9.80 5.77 8.42
CA ARG A 14 10.87 5.97 7.43
C ARG A 14 10.58 5.21 6.15
N SER A 15 10.00 4.01 6.28
CA SER A 15 9.55 3.22 5.15
C SER A 15 8.20 3.72 4.63
N ARG A 16 8.05 3.73 3.31
CA ARG A 16 6.80 4.02 2.59
C ARG A 16 6.20 2.75 1.98
N LEU A 17 6.83 1.59 2.24
CA LEU A 17 6.38 0.29 1.81
C LEU A 17 5.62 -0.39 2.94
N PHE A 18 4.36 -0.73 2.70
CA PHE A 18 3.50 -1.51 3.58
C PHE A 18 3.37 -2.91 2.99
N VAL A 19 3.53 -3.94 3.80
CA VAL A 19 3.55 -5.31 3.31
C VAL A 19 2.51 -6.17 4.04
N GLY A 20 1.79 -6.98 3.26
CA GLY A 20 0.88 -7.97 3.82
C GLY A 20 1.60 -9.23 4.28
N THR A 21 0.98 -9.95 5.21
CA THR A 21 1.54 -11.16 5.82
C THR A 21 0.91 -12.46 5.28
N GLY A 22 -0.03 -12.37 4.35
CA GLY A 22 -0.72 -13.53 3.81
C GLY A 22 -0.02 -14.20 2.62
N LYS A 23 -0.36 -15.47 2.35
CA LYS A 23 0.06 -16.22 1.14
C LYS A 23 1.55 -16.59 1.04
N TYR A 24 2.33 -16.45 2.10
CA TYR A 24 3.66 -17.05 2.14
C TYR A 24 3.50 -18.55 2.40
N LEU A 25 3.69 -19.35 1.36
CA LEU A 25 3.44 -20.79 1.42
C LEU A 25 4.67 -21.57 0.97
N ARG A 26 4.89 -22.72 1.60
CA ARG A 26 5.81 -23.77 1.15
C ARG A 26 5.04 -25.09 1.13
N ASP A 27 5.01 -25.74 -0.01
CA ASP A 27 4.26 -26.99 -0.22
C ASP A 27 2.77 -26.90 0.19
N GLY A 28 2.17 -25.70 0.00
CA GLY A 28 0.77 -25.43 0.33
C GLY A 28 0.50 -25.03 1.78
N GLU A 29 1.51 -25.12 2.67
CA GLU A 29 1.41 -24.75 4.08
C GLU A 29 2.02 -23.37 4.38
N PRO A 30 1.55 -22.65 5.43
CA PRO A 30 2.11 -21.36 5.83
C PRO A 30 3.59 -21.45 6.17
N ASP A 31 4.42 -20.65 5.50
CA ASP A 31 5.85 -20.51 5.79
C ASP A 31 6.12 -19.14 6.43
N TYR A 32 6.05 -19.12 7.75
CA TYR A 32 6.26 -17.90 8.53
C TYR A 32 7.72 -17.43 8.54
N GLU A 33 8.70 -18.35 8.37
CA GLU A 33 10.10 -17.97 8.26
C GLU A 33 10.39 -17.26 6.93
N LEU A 34 9.81 -17.75 5.83
CA LEU A 34 9.88 -17.08 4.54
C LEU A 34 9.19 -15.70 4.60
N MET A 35 8.01 -15.61 5.26
CA MET A 35 7.32 -14.36 5.50
C MET A 35 8.24 -13.38 6.23
N ARG A 36 8.81 -13.78 7.37
CA ARG A 36 9.71 -12.95 8.17
C ARG A 36 10.90 -12.46 7.34
N ALA A 37 11.57 -13.36 6.62
CA ALA A 37 12.71 -13.00 5.77
C ALA A 37 12.34 -11.99 4.67
N ALA A 38 11.16 -12.14 4.06
CA ALA A 38 10.67 -11.19 3.06
C ALA A 38 10.29 -9.82 3.67
N LEU A 39 9.67 -9.80 4.85
CA LEU A 39 9.38 -8.57 5.58
C LEU A 39 10.66 -7.81 5.96
N ASP A 40 11.67 -8.51 6.46
CA ASP A 40 12.98 -7.93 6.79
C ASP A 40 13.67 -7.35 5.55
N ALA A 41 13.68 -8.09 4.44
CA ALA A 41 14.24 -7.66 3.17
C ALA A 41 13.53 -6.42 2.59
N SER A 42 12.22 -6.32 2.78
CA SER A 42 11.42 -5.18 2.35
C SER A 42 11.74 -3.88 3.12
N GLY A 43 12.26 -4.00 4.32
CA GLY A 43 12.51 -2.87 5.22
C GLY A 43 11.24 -2.15 5.65
N CYS A 44 10.07 -2.80 5.58
CA CYS A 44 8.81 -2.22 6.02
C CYS A 44 8.79 -2.01 7.55
N GLU A 45 8.08 -0.98 7.98
CA GLU A 45 7.80 -0.69 9.39
C GLU A 45 6.32 -0.95 9.72
N VAL A 46 5.50 -1.19 8.67
CA VAL A 46 4.07 -1.49 8.80
C VAL A 46 3.75 -2.77 8.06
N VAL A 47 3.06 -3.68 8.74
CA VAL A 47 2.57 -4.92 8.16
C VAL A 47 1.06 -5.07 8.36
N THR A 48 0.34 -5.55 7.33
CA THR A 48 -1.09 -5.84 7.49
C THR A 48 -1.31 -7.26 7.96
N VAL A 49 -2.22 -7.41 8.92
CA VAL A 49 -2.66 -8.71 9.43
C VAL A 49 -4.18 -8.78 9.33
N ALA A 50 -4.69 -9.80 8.64
CA ALA A 50 -6.14 -10.04 8.58
C ALA A 50 -6.63 -10.59 9.91
N VAL A 51 -7.52 -9.83 10.57
CA VAL A 51 -8.07 -10.19 11.87
C VAL A 51 -9.22 -11.18 11.69
N ARG A 52 -8.85 -12.45 11.53
CA ARG A 52 -9.82 -13.56 11.56
C ARG A 52 -9.27 -14.63 12.49
N ARG A 53 -10.07 -15.07 13.45
CA ARG A 53 -9.68 -16.12 14.41
C ARG A 53 -9.04 -17.33 13.75
N GLU A 54 -9.56 -17.75 12.59
CA GLU A 54 -9.11 -18.93 11.85
C GLU A 54 -7.74 -18.77 11.16
N ARG A 55 -7.21 -17.54 11.06
CA ARG A 55 -5.95 -17.26 10.38
C ARG A 55 -4.85 -16.75 11.30
N LEU A 56 -5.18 -16.46 12.56
CA LEU A 56 -4.19 -16.02 13.54
C LEU A 56 -3.40 -17.19 14.12
N ILE A 57 -3.94 -18.42 14.07
CA ILE A 57 -3.31 -19.61 14.63
C ILE A 57 -3.27 -20.69 13.55
N ASP A 58 -2.10 -21.25 13.31
CA ASP A 58 -1.91 -22.36 12.38
C ASP A 58 -2.38 -23.69 12.99
N GLN A 59 -2.33 -24.78 12.20
CA GLN A 59 -2.71 -26.13 12.65
C GLN A 59 -1.84 -26.65 13.81
N ARG A 60 -0.68 -26.04 14.05
CA ARG A 60 0.24 -26.36 15.15
C ARG A 60 0.04 -25.47 16.37
N GLY A 61 -0.98 -24.60 16.37
CA GLY A 61 -1.30 -23.70 17.47
C GLY A 61 -0.37 -22.46 17.55
N ARG A 62 0.43 -22.15 16.52
CA ARG A 62 1.33 -21.01 16.48
C ARG A 62 0.60 -19.80 15.92
N SER A 63 0.75 -18.65 16.56
CA SER A 63 0.21 -17.39 16.05
C SER A 63 1.14 -16.77 14.99
N ILE A 64 0.58 -16.16 13.96
CA ILE A 64 1.36 -15.35 13.02
C ILE A 64 2.11 -14.22 13.74
N LEU A 65 1.57 -13.71 14.84
CA LEU A 65 2.20 -12.67 15.65
C LEU A 65 3.48 -13.13 16.32
N ASP A 66 3.64 -14.44 16.59
CA ASP A 66 4.85 -15.02 17.19
C ASP A 66 6.08 -14.89 16.26
N PHE A 67 5.84 -14.68 14.97
CA PHE A 67 6.88 -14.54 13.94
C PHE A 67 7.12 -13.08 13.52
N LEU A 68 6.43 -12.13 14.12
CA LEU A 68 6.56 -10.70 13.84
C LEU A 68 7.32 -10.00 14.98
N ASP A 69 8.31 -9.21 14.64
CA ASP A 69 8.99 -8.35 15.61
C ASP A 69 8.11 -7.14 15.94
N LEU A 70 7.26 -7.29 16.98
CA LEU A 70 6.32 -6.26 17.43
C LEU A 70 7.01 -5.03 18.03
N SER A 71 8.31 -5.09 18.34
CA SER A 71 9.09 -3.94 18.80
C SER A 71 9.45 -3.00 17.65
N ARG A 72 9.54 -3.52 16.43
CA ARG A 72 9.90 -2.80 15.20
C ARG A 72 8.72 -2.57 14.28
N LEU A 73 7.77 -3.49 14.27
CA LEU A 73 6.64 -3.49 13.33
C LEU A 73 5.38 -2.94 13.99
N THR A 74 4.78 -1.97 13.35
CA THR A 74 3.41 -1.54 13.64
C THR A 74 2.44 -2.41 12.84
N ILE A 75 1.58 -3.13 13.54
CA ILE A 75 0.55 -3.94 12.91
C ILE A 75 -0.57 -3.03 12.41
N LEU A 76 -0.97 -3.19 11.16
CA LEU A 76 -2.17 -2.58 10.59
C LEU A 76 -3.24 -3.67 10.43
N PRO A 77 -4.20 -3.77 11.38
CA PRO A 77 -5.29 -4.73 11.26
C PRO A 77 -6.08 -4.49 9.99
N ASN A 78 -6.41 -5.57 9.28
CA ASN A 78 -7.14 -5.52 8.02
C ASN A 78 -8.49 -6.24 8.14
N THR A 79 -9.55 -5.58 7.69
CA THR A 79 -10.90 -6.17 7.63
C THR A 79 -11.15 -7.00 6.36
N ALA A 80 -10.07 -7.51 5.77
CA ALA A 80 -10.08 -8.29 4.53
C ALA A 80 -11.15 -9.39 4.51
N GLY A 81 -11.93 -9.40 3.42
CA GLY A 81 -13.00 -10.38 3.18
C GLY A 81 -14.29 -10.10 3.94
N CYS A 82 -14.48 -8.90 4.45
CA CYS A 82 -15.79 -8.40 4.83
C CYS A 82 -16.55 -7.92 3.60
N PHE A 83 -17.87 -8.18 3.57
CA PHE A 83 -18.76 -7.79 2.48
C PHE A 83 -19.86 -6.81 2.93
N THR A 84 -19.84 -6.43 4.20
CA THR A 84 -20.73 -5.42 4.76
C THR A 84 -19.96 -4.50 5.70
N ALA A 85 -20.44 -3.27 5.87
CA ALA A 85 -19.88 -2.32 6.83
C ALA A 85 -19.90 -2.89 8.26
N ASP A 86 -20.99 -3.54 8.64
CA ASP A 86 -21.16 -4.10 10.00
C ASP A 86 -20.13 -5.21 10.29
N ASP A 87 -19.82 -6.06 9.29
CA ASP A 87 -18.77 -7.08 9.43
C ASP A 87 -17.38 -6.44 9.57
N ALA A 88 -17.11 -5.41 8.76
CA ALA A 88 -15.83 -4.70 8.81
C ALA A 88 -15.66 -3.98 10.16
N VAL A 89 -16.68 -3.33 10.67
CA VAL A 89 -16.66 -2.68 11.99
C VAL A 89 -16.40 -3.70 13.10
N ARG A 90 -17.09 -4.85 13.08
CA ARG A 90 -16.85 -5.92 14.07
C ARG A 90 -15.40 -6.45 13.98
N ALA A 91 -14.89 -6.67 12.77
CA ALA A 91 -13.52 -7.12 12.57
C ALA A 91 -12.50 -6.08 13.07
N ALA A 92 -12.71 -4.80 12.80
CA ALA A 92 -11.84 -3.73 13.28
C ALA A 92 -11.79 -3.67 14.81
N ARG A 93 -12.94 -3.74 15.49
CA ARG A 93 -13.02 -3.75 16.95
C ARG A 93 -12.29 -4.96 17.55
N LEU A 94 -12.47 -6.15 16.97
CA LEU A 94 -11.72 -7.34 17.38
C LEU A 94 -10.21 -7.16 17.21
N GLY A 95 -9.77 -6.53 16.11
CA GLY A 95 -8.37 -6.20 15.87
C GLY A 95 -7.78 -5.28 16.93
N ARG A 96 -8.55 -4.28 17.34
CA ARG A 96 -8.17 -3.36 18.44
C ARG A 96 -7.92 -4.14 19.73
N GLU A 97 -8.89 -4.93 20.16
CA GLU A 97 -8.78 -5.73 21.40
C GLU A 97 -7.54 -6.63 21.42
N LEU A 98 -7.28 -7.32 20.30
CA LEU A 98 -6.12 -8.22 20.18
C LEU A 98 -4.80 -7.46 20.29
N LEU A 99 -4.70 -6.30 19.64
CA LEU A 99 -3.45 -5.53 19.62
C LEU A 99 -3.25 -4.70 20.89
N GLU A 100 -4.30 -4.28 21.58
CA GLU A 100 -4.22 -3.70 22.93
C GLU A 100 -3.61 -4.73 23.89
N GLY A 101 -4.07 -5.99 23.84
CA GLY A 101 -3.50 -7.08 24.63
C GLY A 101 -2.02 -7.38 24.32
N ALA A 102 -1.59 -7.10 23.08
CA ALA A 102 -0.20 -7.27 22.64
C ALA A 102 0.67 -6.01 22.87
N GLY A 103 0.09 -4.89 23.33
CA GLY A 103 0.80 -3.61 23.51
C GLY A 103 1.29 -2.98 22.19
N ASN A 104 0.71 -3.36 21.04
CA ASN A 104 1.12 -2.81 19.75
C ASN A 104 0.34 -1.52 19.41
N PRO A 105 1.01 -0.43 18.99
CA PRO A 105 0.36 0.84 18.66
C PRO A 105 -0.68 0.73 17.54
N GLY A 106 -0.63 -0.35 16.75
CA GLY A 106 -1.60 -0.67 15.71
C GLY A 106 -3.04 -0.90 16.20
N ALA A 107 -3.27 -1.03 17.51
CA ALA A 107 -4.61 -1.07 18.08
C ALA A 107 -5.45 0.18 17.76
N ARG A 108 -4.80 1.31 17.42
CA ARG A 108 -5.45 2.60 17.19
C ARG A 108 -5.93 2.83 15.76
N TRP A 109 -5.51 2.02 14.80
CA TRP A 109 -5.85 2.18 13.39
C TRP A 109 -6.38 0.92 12.74
N VAL A 110 -6.87 1.04 11.51
CA VAL A 110 -7.39 -0.08 10.72
C VAL A 110 -7.21 0.17 9.23
N LYS A 111 -6.80 -0.85 8.48
CA LYS A 111 -7.01 -0.90 7.04
C LYS A 111 -8.43 -1.39 6.79
N LEU A 112 -9.30 -0.46 6.43
CA LEU A 112 -10.69 -0.77 6.13
C LEU A 112 -10.82 -1.32 4.71
N GLU A 113 -11.36 -2.51 4.59
CA GLU A 113 -11.68 -3.19 3.35
C GLU A 113 -13.10 -3.75 3.44
N VAL A 114 -14.01 -3.28 2.58
CA VAL A 114 -15.34 -3.83 2.39
C VAL A 114 -15.50 -4.17 0.92
N LEU A 115 -15.70 -5.44 0.59
CA LEU A 115 -15.73 -5.93 -0.79
C LEU A 115 -17.17 -5.98 -1.33
N ALA A 116 -17.34 -5.56 -2.58
CA ALA A 116 -18.61 -5.64 -3.29
C ALA A 116 -18.83 -7.03 -3.91
N ASP A 117 -17.77 -7.66 -4.39
CA ASP A 117 -17.86 -8.87 -5.19
C ASP A 117 -16.71 -9.85 -4.88
N ARG A 118 -17.04 -11.14 -4.87
CA ARG A 118 -16.08 -12.21 -4.53
C ARG A 118 -15.11 -12.54 -5.64
N GLN A 119 -15.46 -12.26 -6.88
CA GLN A 119 -14.63 -12.59 -8.03
C GLN A 119 -13.61 -11.48 -8.32
N THR A 120 -14.06 -10.23 -8.32
CA THR A 120 -13.22 -9.08 -8.62
C THR A 120 -12.49 -8.53 -7.40
N LEU A 121 -13.00 -8.76 -6.20
CA LEU A 121 -12.53 -8.19 -4.93
C LEU A 121 -12.46 -6.66 -4.96
N LEU A 122 -13.32 -6.03 -5.79
CA LEU A 122 -13.45 -4.59 -5.82
C LEU A 122 -14.15 -4.10 -4.54
N PRO A 123 -13.77 -2.92 -4.02
CA PRO A 123 -14.39 -2.37 -2.83
C PRO A 123 -15.83 -1.89 -3.11
N ASP A 124 -16.71 -2.08 -2.15
CA ASP A 124 -18.05 -1.50 -2.16
C ASP A 124 -17.96 -0.03 -1.72
N PRO A 125 -18.31 0.94 -2.60
CA PRO A 125 -18.14 2.35 -2.29
C PRO A 125 -19.10 2.85 -1.18
N ILE A 126 -20.30 2.28 -1.10
CA ILE A 126 -21.32 2.70 -0.13
C ILE A 126 -20.99 2.13 1.25
N GLU A 127 -20.75 0.82 1.31
CA GLU A 127 -20.43 0.15 2.57
C GLU A 127 -19.06 0.60 3.13
N THR A 128 -18.08 0.89 2.27
CA THR A 128 -16.79 1.45 2.70
C THR A 128 -16.97 2.83 3.32
N LEU A 129 -17.78 3.71 2.71
CA LEU A 129 -18.05 5.03 3.28
C LEU A 129 -18.76 4.94 4.62
N ARG A 130 -19.83 4.12 4.73
CA ARG A 130 -20.59 3.87 5.97
C ARG A 130 -19.69 3.32 7.08
N ALA A 131 -18.83 2.35 6.76
CA ALA A 131 -17.89 1.78 7.73
C ALA A 131 -16.84 2.81 8.17
N THR A 132 -16.37 3.66 7.25
CA THR A 132 -15.43 4.75 7.56
C THR A 132 -16.03 5.70 8.60
N GLU A 133 -17.24 6.21 8.36
CA GLU A 133 -17.94 7.11 9.29
C GLU A 133 -18.09 6.49 10.69
N THR A 134 -18.50 5.22 10.74
CA THR A 134 -18.68 4.49 12.00
C THR A 134 -17.35 4.31 12.74
N LEU A 135 -16.30 3.89 12.05
CA LEU A 135 -14.99 3.63 12.66
C LEU A 135 -14.28 4.91 13.09
N VAL A 136 -14.44 6.00 12.34
CA VAL A 136 -13.93 7.33 12.75
C VAL A 136 -14.65 7.80 14.02
N ALA A 137 -15.98 7.64 14.11
CA ALA A 137 -16.74 7.95 15.31
C ALA A 137 -16.31 7.08 16.51
N ASP A 138 -15.91 5.83 16.28
CA ASP A 138 -15.35 4.92 17.29
C ASP A 138 -13.87 5.27 17.68
N GLY A 139 -13.31 6.34 17.10
CA GLY A 139 -11.95 6.79 17.37
C GLY A 139 -10.85 5.98 16.69
N PHE A 140 -11.15 5.27 15.59
CA PHE A 140 -10.13 4.64 14.78
C PHE A 140 -9.45 5.64 13.83
N ILE A 141 -8.18 5.45 13.60
CA ILE A 141 -7.43 6.03 12.48
C ILE A 141 -7.68 5.12 11.28
N VAL A 142 -8.56 5.54 10.36
CA VAL A 142 -9.02 4.70 9.25
C VAL A 142 -8.17 4.92 8.01
N LEU A 143 -7.58 3.85 7.47
CA LEU A 143 -6.95 3.80 6.16
C LEU A 143 -7.91 3.05 5.22
N ALA A 144 -8.58 3.78 4.33
CA ALA A 144 -9.70 3.24 3.55
C ALA A 144 -9.25 2.73 2.17
N TYR A 145 -9.30 1.39 1.97
CA TYR A 145 -9.14 0.79 0.64
C TYR A 145 -10.32 1.18 -0.25
N SER A 146 -10.04 1.72 -1.43
CA SER A 146 -11.04 2.22 -2.35
C SER A 146 -10.74 1.86 -3.80
N SER A 147 -11.73 2.01 -4.67
CA SER A 147 -11.49 2.10 -6.11
C SER A 147 -10.66 3.35 -6.42
N ASP A 148 -10.21 3.45 -7.67
CA ASP A 148 -9.53 4.63 -8.22
C ASP A 148 -10.50 5.77 -8.62
N ASP A 149 -11.67 5.83 -7.96
CA ASP A 149 -12.66 6.89 -8.16
C ASP A 149 -12.29 8.15 -7.34
N PRO A 150 -11.97 9.29 -8.00
CA PRO A 150 -11.64 10.53 -7.30
C PRO A 150 -12.78 11.11 -6.47
N VAL A 151 -14.04 10.86 -6.85
CA VAL A 151 -15.20 11.35 -6.08
C VAL A 151 -15.32 10.58 -4.77
N LEU A 152 -15.19 9.26 -4.83
CA LEU A 152 -15.19 8.43 -3.63
C LEU A 152 -14.01 8.77 -2.71
N ALA A 153 -12.82 8.97 -3.28
CA ALA A 153 -11.63 9.34 -2.51
C ALA A 153 -11.83 10.61 -1.67
N ARG A 154 -12.45 11.64 -2.24
CA ARG A 154 -12.81 12.86 -1.49
C ARG A 154 -13.84 12.59 -0.41
N ARG A 155 -14.88 11.81 -0.69
CA ARG A 155 -15.91 11.47 0.30
C ARG A 155 -15.33 10.72 1.49
N LEU A 156 -14.40 9.79 1.25
CA LEU A 156 -13.72 9.04 2.31
C LEU A 156 -12.85 9.97 3.18
N ARG A 157 -12.10 10.90 2.57
CA ARG A 157 -11.37 11.93 3.32
C ARG A 157 -12.32 12.78 4.16
N ASP A 158 -13.40 13.26 3.56
CA ASP A 158 -14.38 14.13 4.23
C ASP A 158 -15.13 13.40 5.36
N ALA A 159 -15.27 12.07 5.26
CA ALA A 159 -15.76 11.20 6.33
C ALA A 159 -14.72 10.96 7.45
N GLY A 160 -13.50 11.49 7.33
CA GLY A 160 -12.46 11.43 8.34
C GLY A 160 -11.44 10.30 8.16
N ALA A 161 -11.40 9.64 7.00
CA ALA A 161 -10.32 8.69 6.73
C ALA A 161 -8.96 9.39 6.82
N ALA A 162 -8.03 8.84 7.59
CA ALA A 162 -6.68 9.38 7.77
C ALA A 162 -5.78 9.13 6.55
N SER A 163 -6.14 8.18 5.71
CA SER A 163 -5.52 7.90 4.41
C SER A 163 -6.56 7.27 3.49
N VAL A 164 -6.54 7.65 2.22
CA VAL A 164 -7.24 6.92 1.16
C VAL A 164 -6.22 6.03 0.45
N MET A 165 -6.64 4.79 0.19
CA MET A 165 -5.81 3.77 -0.41
C MET A 165 -6.42 3.29 -1.74
N PRO A 166 -6.27 4.09 -2.82
CA PRO A 166 -6.84 3.72 -4.12
C PRO A 166 -6.13 2.48 -4.69
N LEU A 167 -6.91 1.58 -5.26
CA LEU A 167 -6.36 0.40 -5.93
C LEU A 167 -5.56 0.78 -7.19
N GLY A 168 -4.44 0.10 -7.43
CA GLY A 168 -3.76 0.12 -8.72
C GLY A 168 -4.52 -0.74 -9.74
N SER A 169 -4.89 -1.94 -9.32
CA SER A 169 -5.73 -2.91 -10.04
C SER A 169 -6.30 -3.93 -9.03
N PRO A 170 -7.19 -4.85 -9.43
CA PRO A 170 -7.82 -5.80 -8.51
C PRO A 170 -6.82 -6.57 -7.64
N ILE A 171 -7.19 -6.85 -6.40
CA ILE A 171 -6.35 -7.55 -5.42
C ILE A 171 -5.78 -8.84 -6.01
N GLY A 172 -4.46 -9.00 -5.98
CA GLY A 172 -3.77 -10.20 -6.43
C GLY A 172 -3.69 -10.38 -7.96
N SER A 173 -4.14 -9.40 -8.75
CA SER A 173 -4.10 -9.46 -10.21
C SER A 173 -2.70 -9.28 -10.80
N GLY A 174 -1.81 -8.55 -10.12
CA GLY A 174 -0.46 -8.26 -10.61
C GLY A 174 -0.43 -7.37 -11.86
N GLN A 175 -1.51 -6.63 -12.15
CA GLN A 175 -1.64 -5.82 -13.37
C GLN A 175 -1.05 -4.41 -13.23
N GLY A 176 -0.56 -4.05 -12.06
CA GLY A 176 0.04 -2.74 -11.78
C GLY A 176 -0.99 -1.62 -11.66
N VAL A 177 -0.60 -0.40 -12.01
CA VAL A 177 -1.47 0.79 -11.98
C VAL A 177 -2.16 0.94 -13.34
N LEU A 178 -3.41 0.48 -13.44
CA LEU A 178 -4.16 0.47 -14.71
C LEU A 178 -4.64 1.87 -15.12
N ASN A 179 -4.98 2.72 -14.17
CA ASN A 179 -5.50 4.05 -14.43
C ASN A 179 -4.66 5.14 -13.73
N PRO A 180 -3.47 5.43 -14.24
CA PRO A 180 -2.59 6.45 -13.64
C PRO A 180 -3.21 7.86 -13.66
N ASN A 181 -4.15 8.11 -14.56
CA ASN A 181 -4.82 9.40 -14.63
C ASN A 181 -5.73 9.64 -13.42
N ASN A 182 -6.55 8.66 -13.04
CA ASN A 182 -7.39 8.76 -11.86
C ASN A 182 -6.56 8.89 -10.58
N ILE A 183 -5.46 8.13 -10.46
CA ILE A 183 -4.54 8.26 -9.31
C ILE A 183 -3.99 9.69 -9.22
N ARG A 184 -3.61 10.32 -10.34
CA ARG A 184 -3.18 11.74 -10.36
C ARG A 184 -4.27 12.69 -9.91
N ILE A 185 -5.50 12.51 -10.39
CA ILE A 185 -6.63 13.33 -9.97
C ILE A 185 -6.88 13.20 -8.47
N ILE A 186 -6.85 11.97 -7.92
CA ILE A 186 -6.97 11.73 -6.50
C ILE A 186 -5.88 12.48 -5.72
N LEU A 187 -4.62 12.34 -6.13
CA LEU A 187 -3.50 13.02 -5.50
C LEU A 187 -3.64 14.54 -5.54
N GLU A 188 -3.99 15.10 -6.70
CA GLU A 188 -4.20 16.53 -6.87
C GLU A 188 -5.32 17.05 -5.97
N GLN A 189 -6.46 16.39 -5.95
CA GLN A 189 -7.61 16.83 -5.17
C GLN A 189 -7.42 16.70 -3.66
N LEU A 190 -6.84 15.58 -3.20
CA LEU A 190 -6.65 15.36 -1.78
C LEU A 190 -5.51 16.23 -1.23
N LYS A 191 -4.40 16.33 -1.95
CA LYS A 191 -3.24 17.15 -1.57
C LYS A 191 -3.45 18.64 -1.81
N GLY A 192 -4.32 19.02 -2.73
CA GLY A 192 -4.72 20.42 -2.93
C GLY A 192 -5.51 20.98 -1.74
N ALA A 193 -6.23 20.12 -1.03
CA ALA A 193 -6.93 20.48 0.21
C ALA A 193 -6.00 20.42 1.45
N ASP A 194 -5.13 19.42 1.51
CA ASP A 194 -4.09 19.26 2.54
C ASP A 194 -2.85 18.60 1.91
N ALA A 195 -1.79 19.37 1.71
CA ALA A 195 -0.55 18.90 1.08
C ALA A 195 0.12 17.73 1.84
N SER A 196 -0.19 17.56 3.12
CA SER A 196 0.32 16.48 3.97
C SER A 196 -0.56 15.22 3.98
N TYR A 197 -1.76 15.26 3.37
CA TYR A 197 -2.69 14.14 3.36
C TYR A 197 -2.09 12.91 2.66
N PRO A 198 -1.94 11.76 3.36
CA PRO A 198 -1.29 10.59 2.79
C PRO A 198 -2.23 9.82 1.84
N VAL A 199 -1.72 9.51 0.65
CA VAL A 199 -2.37 8.63 -0.34
C VAL A 199 -1.44 7.45 -0.60
N ILE A 200 -1.92 6.23 -0.36
CA ILE A 200 -1.15 5.00 -0.48
C ILE A 200 -1.78 4.15 -1.58
N VAL A 201 -1.06 3.88 -2.65
CA VAL A 201 -1.55 2.95 -3.69
C VAL A 201 -1.56 1.53 -3.14
N ASP A 202 -2.71 0.88 -3.23
CA ASP A 202 -2.95 -0.45 -2.66
C ASP A 202 -3.43 -1.43 -3.72
N ALA A 203 -3.02 -2.68 -3.59
CA ALA A 203 -3.42 -3.78 -4.46
C ALA A 203 -2.96 -3.72 -5.92
N GLY A 204 -2.94 -4.88 -6.55
CA GLY A 204 -2.64 -5.05 -7.97
C GLY A 204 -1.17 -4.92 -8.37
N VAL A 205 -0.30 -4.51 -7.46
CA VAL A 205 1.15 -4.42 -7.71
C VAL A 205 1.72 -5.82 -7.92
N GLY A 206 2.33 -6.06 -9.07
CA GLY A 206 2.89 -7.35 -9.45
C GLY A 206 4.42 -7.38 -9.46
N THR A 207 5.06 -6.24 -9.68
CA THR A 207 6.53 -6.17 -9.77
C THR A 207 7.07 -4.78 -9.40
N ALA A 208 8.39 -4.65 -9.33
CA ALA A 208 9.10 -3.44 -8.94
C ALA A 208 8.75 -2.20 -9.78
N SER A 209 8.56 -2.35 -11.10
CA SER A 209 8.17 -1.22 -11.96
C SER A 209 6.81 -0.62 -11.58
N ASP A 210 5.86 -1.42 -11.09
CA ASP A 210 4.55 -0.93 -10.68
C ASP A 210 4.66 -0.04 -9.43
N VAL A 211 5.53 -0.43 -8.49
CA VAL A 211 5.87 0.40 -7.31
C VAL A 211 6.48 1.72 -7.75
N THR A 212 7.46 1.67 -8.66
CA THR A 212 8.11 2.88 -9.18
C THR A 212 7.08 3.81 -9.82
N ILE A 213 6.18 3.27 -10.67
CA ILE A 213 5.12 4.05 -11.32
C ILE A 213 4.20 4.72 -10.28
N ALA A 214 3.73 3.98 -9.27
CA ALA A 214 2.89 4.54 -8.23
C ALA A 214 3.58 5.71 -7.50
N MET A 215 4.86 5.54 -7.16
CA MET A 215 5.64 6.58 -6.48
C MET A 215 5.95 7.78 -7.39
N GLU A 216 6.25 7.57 -8.68
CA GLU A 216 6.46 8.65 -9.66
C GLU A 216 5.19 9.47 -9.92
N LEU A 217 4.00 8.87 -9.75
CA LEU A 217 2.73 9.60 -9.80
C LEU A 217 2.57 10.59 -8.62
N GLY A 218 3.33 10.39 -7.54
CA GLY A 218 3.30 11.22 -6.35
C GLY A 218 2.60 10.59 -5.14
N ALA A 219 2.34 9.27 -5.17
CA ALA A 219 1.83 8.55 -4.01
C ALA A 219 2.80 8.66 -2.82
N ASP A 220 2.28 8.66 -1.60
CA ASP A 220 3.09 8.76 -0.39
C ASP A 220 3.66 7.41 0.04
N GLY A 221 3.05 6.32 -0.40
CA GLY A 221 3.48 4.96 -0.15
C GLY A 221 2.76 3.95 -1.04
N VAL A 222 3.16 2.71 -0.91
CA VAL A 222 2.54 1.56 -1.60
C VAL A 222 2.29 0.45 -0.59
N LEU A 223 1.10 -0.15 -0.63
CA LEU A 223 0.79 -1.37 0.09
C LEU A 223 0.65 -2.53 -0.90
N LEU A 224 1.33 -3.62 -0.62
CA LEU A 224 1.27 -4.81 -1.44
C LEU A 224 1.49 -6.08 -0.59
N ASN A 225 1.03 -7.21 -1.09
CA ASN A 225 1.28 -8.52 -0.50
C ASN A 225 1.64 -9.55 -1.57
N THR A 226 0.69 -9.88 -2.45
CA THR A 226 0.83 -10.98 -3.43
C THR A 226 2.01 -10.77 -4.38
N GLY A 227 2.36 -9.53 -4.71
CA GLY A 227 3.52 -9.21 -5.55
C GLY A 227 4.85 -9.71 -4.97
N ILE A 228 4.96 -9.78 -3.62
CA ILE A 228 6.11 -10.39 -2.94
C ILE A 228 5.83 -11.87 -2.68
N ALA A 229 4.76 -12.19 -1.94
CA ALA A 229 4.49 -13.55 -1.46
C ALA A 229 4.28 -14.57 -2.59
N GLY A 230 3.77 -14.15 -3.75
CA GLY A 230 3.57 -14.98 -4.93
C GLY A 230 4.74 -15.01 -5.91
N ALA A 231 5.81 -14.28 -5.66
CA ALA A 231 7.02 -14.33 -6.50
C ALA A 231 7.73 -15.69 -6.36
N LYS A 232 8.50 -16.08 -7.39
CA LYS A 232 9.33 -17.29 -7.31
C LYS A 232 10.36 -17.19 -6.19
N GLU A 233 10.89 -16.00 -5.95
CA GLU A 233 11.84 -15.69 -4.90
C GLU A 233 11.35 -14.48 -4.09
N PRO A 234 10.49 -14.69 -3.07
CA PRO A 234 9.85 -13.61 -2.32
C PRO A 234 10.83 -12.65 -1.67
N VAL A 235 11.92 -13.15 -1.10
CA VAL A 235 12.95 -12.31 -0.45
C VAL A 235 13.63 -11.38 -1.46
N LEU A 236 14.01 -11.91 -2.62
CA LEU A 236 14.60 -11.11 -3.70
C LEU A 236 13.62 -10.07 -4.22
N MET A 237 12.35 -10.45 -4.40
CA MET A 237 11.29 -9.51 -4.81
C MET A 237 11.07 -8.41 -3.77
N ALA A 238 11.12 -8.73 -2.48
CA ALA A 238 11.00 -7.74 -1.41
C ALA A 238 12.11 -6.67 -1.48
N HIS A 239 13.35 -7.07 -1.73
CA HIS A 239 14.46 -6.15 -1.99
C HIS A 239 14.18 -5.27 -3.23
N ALA A 240 13.72 -5.89 -4.33
CA ALA A 240 13.41 -5.16 -5.56
C ALA A 240 12.31 -4.11 -5.34
N MET A 241 11.24 -4.45 -4.61
CA MET A 241 10.14 -3.54 -4.27
C MET A 241 10.62 -2.36 -3.42
N ARG A 242 11.48 -2.62 -2.44
CA ARG A 242 12.10 -1.56 -1.62
C ARG A 242 12.89 -0.57 -2.47
N HIS A 243 13.78 -1.06 -3.33
CA HIS A 243 14.59 -0.20 -4.21
C HIS A 243 13.73 0.56 -5.23
N ALA A 244 12.69 -0.08 -5.76
CA ALA A 244 11.73 0.54 -6.67
C ALA A 244 11.00 1.71 -6.01
N LEU A 245 10.58 1.54 -4.76
CA LEU A 245 9.94 2.59 -3.98
C LEU A 245 10.88 3.78 -3.75
N GLU A 246 12.12 3.52 -3.34
CA GLU A 246 13.15 4.55 -3.13
C GLU A 246 13.45 5.31 -4.43
N ALA A 247 13.58 4.60 -5.56
CA ALA A 247 13.82 5.18 -6.87
C ALA A 247 12.65 6.05 -7.34
N GLY A 248 11.42 5.54 -7.28
CA GLY A 248 10.22 6.27 -7.69
C GLY A 248 9.98 7.52 -6.84
N PHE A 249 10.18 7.43 -5.53
CA PHE A 249 10.09 8.57 -4.62
C PHE A 249 11.13 9.66 -4.94
N ALA A 250 12.36 9.26 -5.23
CA ALA A 250 13.42 10.19 -5.62
C ALA A 250 13.12 10.84 -6.98
N ALA A 251 12.65 10.07 -7.96
CA ALA A 251 12.29 10.54 -9.30
C ALA A 251 11.15 11.55 -9.27
N ALA A 252 10.08 11.28 -8.48
CA ALA A 252 8.96 12.21 -8.30
C ALA A 252 9.44 13.57 -7.77
N ARG A 253 10.34 13.57 -6.80
CA ARG A 253 10.89 14.80 -6.19
C ARG A 253 11.89 15.53 -7.09
N ALA A 254 12.68 14.78 -7.88
CA ALA A 254 13.62 15.37 -8.83
C ALA A 254 12.89 16.08 -9.98
N GLY A 255 11.68 15.65 -10.29
CA GLY A 255 10.92 16.16 -11.41
C GLY A 255 11.35 15.54 -12.74
N ARG A 256 10.37 15.16 -13.52
CA ARG A 256 10.59 14.59 -14.85
C ARG A 256 10.84 15.68 -15.88
N ILE A 257 11.74 15.44 -16.84
CA ILE A 257 11.84 16.31 -18.04
C ILE A 257 10.53 16.26 -18.84
N PRO A 258 10.14 17.37 -19.50
CA PRO A 258 8.94 17.41 -20.34
C PRO A 258 8.98 16.34 -21.44
N ARG A 259 7.87 15.66 -21.66
CA ARG A 259 7.70 14.81 -22.86
C ARG A 259 7.65 15.70 -24.10
N ARG A 260 8.44 15.36 -25.10
CA ARG A 260 8.49 16.07 -26.38
C ARG A 260 8.12 15.13 -27.51
N LEU A 261 7.44 15.66 -28.54
CA LEU A 261 7.10 14.88 -29.72
C LEU A 261 8.34 14.59 -30.57
N TYR A 262 9.26 15.57 -30.66
CA TYR A 262 10.50 15.44 -31.43
C TYR A 262 11.72 15.33 -30.53
N ALA A 263 12.77 14.69 -31.07
CA ALA A 263 14.05 14.57 -30.39
C ALA A 263 14.68 15.95 -30.14
N SER A 264 15.43 16.02 -29.05
CA SER A 264 16.30 17.15 -28.72
C SER A 264 17.71 16.60 -28.52
N ALA A 265 18.69 17.07 -29.32
CA ALA A 265 20.06 16.61 -29.19
C ALA A 265 20.63 16.94 -27.81
N SER A 266 21.28 15.95 -27.17
CA SER A 266 21.97 16.14 -25.89
C SER A 266 23.37 16.74 -26.05
N SER A 267 23.95 16.63 -27.24
CA SER A 267 25.26 17.20 -27.55
C SER A 267 25.12 18.40 -28.52
N PRO A 268 25.94 19.45 -28.37
CA PRO A 268 25.96 20.56 -29.33
C PRO A 268 26.29 20.06 -30.74
N TRP A 269 25.67 20.68 -31.74
CA TRP A 269 25.95 20.41 -33.14
C TRP A 269 27.18 21.20 -33.64
N ASP A 270 27.61 22.20 -32.88
CA ASP A 270 28.79 23.02 -33.19
C ASP A 270 30.05 22.19 -33.01
N GLY A 271 30.96 22.28 -34.00
CA GLY A 271 32.24 21.56 -34.00
C GLY A 271 32.18 20.15 -34.57
N LEU A 272 31.07 19.74 -35.21
CA LEU A 272 31.06 18.51 -36.00
C LEU A 272 32.06 18.61 -37.13
N VAL A 273 32.99 17.65 -37.24
CA VAL A 273 33.90 17.51 -38.39
C VAL A 273 33.03 17.05 -39.56
N HIS A 274 32.69 17.99 -40.44
CA HIS A 274 32.08 17.63 -41.71
C HIS A 274 33.15 16.92 -42.54
N GLY A 275 32.92 15.64 -42.81
CA GLY A 275 33.78 14.91 -43.73
C GLY A 275 33.77 15.64 -45.07
N THR A 276 34.95 16.00 -45.56
CA THR A 276 35.09 16.48 -46.93
C THR A 276 34.59 15.40 -47.88
N SER A 277 33.40 15.63 -48.46
CA SER A 277 32.92 14.85 -49.60
C SER A 277 33.98 14.95 -50.70
N ARG A 278 34.61 13.83 -51.00
CA ARG A 278 35.38 13.65 -52.26
C ARG A 278 34.40 13.26 -53.34
#